data_1ac6d18797c32c2766a5e3ee672694a4
#
_entry.id   1ac6d18797c32c2766a5e3ee672694a4
#
_cell.length_a   1.000
_cell.length_b   1.000
_cell.length_c   1.000
_cell.angle_alpha   90.00
_cell.angle_beta   90.00
_cell.angle_gamma   90.00
#
_symmetry.space_group_name_H-M   'P 1'
#
loop_
_entity.id
_entity.type
_entity.pdbx_description
1 polymer ?
#
loop_
_entity_poly.entity_id
_entity_poly.type
_entity_poly.pdbx_seq_one_letter_code
_entity_poly.pdbx_strand_id
1 'polypeptide(L)'
;MVMFPRELVKFYLIAIFLYAAAFSANAVEVFSDAVPLDADKAFVVDHIVAGPNEIVVRWQISENYYLYKEKFIFSSSDFYINDVNFPPAAEKFDDFFGLSEVYYNVMETTLNISPKTSGSMNGILEVGYQGCWEGGVCYPLIRKSLRIKEL
;
A
#
# COMPACT_ATOMS: atom_id res chain seq x y z
N MET A 1 2.82 -3.17 71.56
CA MET A 1 3.71 -2.35 70.70
C MET A 1 4.85 -3.27 70.31
N VAL A 2 4.79 -3.85 69.09
CA VAL A 2 5.77 -4.82 68.61
C VAL A 2 6.90 -4.05 67.97
N MET A 3 8.07 -4.04 68.67
CA MET A 3 9.28 -3.44 68.14
C MET A 3 9.91 -4.38 67.13
N PHE A 4 9.77 -4.10 65.85
CA PHE A 4 10.50 -4.81 64.78
C PHE A 4 12.00 -4.43 64.87
N PRO A 5 12.91 -5.43 64.82
CA PRO A 5 14.36 -5.13 64.86
C PRO A 5 14.76 -4.36 63.61
N ARG A 6 15.45 -3.24 63.83
CA ARG A 6 15.91 -2.29 62.79
C ARG A 6 16.70 -2.97 61.64
N GLU A 7 17.31 -4.11 61.87
CA GLU A 7 18.08 -4.85 60.88
C GLU A 7 17.17 -5.57 59.87
N LEU A 8 16.00 -6.08 60.28
CA LEU A 8 15.00 -6.67 59.38
C LEU A 8 14.40 -5.65 58.40
N VAL A 9 14.18 -4.42 58.84
CA VAL A 9 13.65 -3.34 57.99
C VAL A 9 14.66 -2.97 56.91
N LYS A 10 15.97 -2.96 57.22
CA LYS A 10 17.02 -2.70 56.21
C LYS A 10 17.07 -3.78 55.13
N PHE A 11 16.93 -5.07 55.51
CA PHE A 11 16.90 -6.17 54.57
C PHE A 11 15.69 -6.08 53.63
N TYR A 12 14.51 -5.72 54.16
CA TYR A 12 13.29 -5.55 53.35
C TYR A 12 13.43 -4.36 52.38
N LEU A 13 14.00 -3.24 52.79
CA LEU A 13 14.21 -2.08 51.92
C LEU A 13 15.21 -2.37 50.79
N ILE A 14 16.28 -3.12 51.09
CA ILE A 14 17.25 -3.54 50.05
C ILE A 14 16.62 -4.54 49.07
N ALA A 15 15.83 -5.46 49.56
CA ALA A 15 15.11 -6.44 48.70
C ALA A 15 14.11 -5.74 47.78
N ILE A 16 13.36 -4.74 48.26
CA ILE A 16 12.41 -3.95 47.45
C ILE A 16 13.17 -3.12 46.41
N PHE A 17 14.32 -2.54 46.75
CA PHE A 17 15.14 -1.76 45.83
C PHE A 17 15.74 -2.63 44.70
N LEU A 18 16.20 -3.84 45.03
CA LEU A 18 16.69 -4.81 44.06
C LEU A 18 15.58 -5.36 43.15
N TYR A 19 14.34 -5.50 43.66
CA TYR A 19 13.20 -5.94 42.85
C TYR A 19 12.72 -4.84 41.89
N ALA A 20 12.77 -3.57 42.28
CA ALA A 20 12.44 -2.42 41.43
C ALA A 20 13.44 -2.22 40.27
N ALA A 21 14.73 -2.56 40.48
CA ALA A 21 15.77 -2.45 39.46
C ALA A 21 15.64 -3.52 38.33
N ALA A 22 14.93 -4.63 38.60
CA ALA A 22 14.74 -5.69 37.60
C ALA A 22 13.67 -5.39 36.55
N PHE A 23 12.84 -4.34 36.74
CA PHE A 23 11.76 -3.98 35.83
C PHE A 23 12.13 -2.91 34.79
N SER A 24 13.39 -2.46 34.74
CA SER A 24 13.83 -1.41 33.82
C SER A 24 14.56 -1.93 32.59
N ALA A 25 14.28 -3.13 32.14
CA ALA A 25 14.90 -3.67 30.95
C ALA A 25 13.86 -4.00 29.88
N ASN A 26 14.09 -3.47 28.71
CA ASN A 26 13.54 -3.82 27.41
C ASN A 26 12.36 -3.00 26.89
N ALA A 27 12.58 -1.72 26.69
CA ALA A 27 12.09 -1.09 25.48
C ALA A 27 13.29 -0.94 24.52
N VAL A 28 13.72 -2.04 23.93
CA VAL A 28 14.45 -1.97 22.66
C VAL A 28 13.35 -1.74 21.63
N GLU A 29 13.06 -0.49 21.31
CA GLU A 29 12.46 -0.17 20.03
C GLU A 29 13.45 -0.65 18.99
N VAL A 30 13.16 -1.83 18.42
CA VAL A 30 13.74 -2.24 17.15
C VAL A 30 13.19 -1.24 16.15
N PHE A 31 13.89 -0.14 15.93
CA PHE A 31 13.78 0.57 14.67
C PHE A 31 14.18 -0.46 13.61
N SER A 32 13.21 -1.17 13.07
CA SER A 32 13.43 -1.81 11.81
C SER A 32 13.69 -0.65 10.85
N ASP A 33 14.90 -0.54 10.33
CA ASP A 33 15.21 0.28 9.16
C ASP A 33 14.46 -0.35 7.97
N ALA A 34 13.12 -0.26 8.00
CA ALA A 34 12.27 -0.74 6.94
C ALA A 34 12.50 0.17 5.75
N VAL A 35 13.33 -0.29 4.84
CA VAL A 35 13.58 0.38 3.56
C VAL A 35 12.36 0.12 2.67
N PRO A 36 11.76 1.17 2.07
CA PRO A 36 10.66 0.99 1.14
C PRO A 36 11.07 0.10 -0.03
N LEU A 37 10.16 -0.75 -0.49
CA LEU A 37 10.35 -1.61 -1.66
C LEU A 37 10.56 -0.77 -2.92
N ASP A 38 11.24 -1.33 -3.91
CA ASP A 38 11.18 -0.76 -5.26
C ASP A 38 9.73 -0.70 -5.75
N ALA A 39 9.38 0.31 -6.54
CA ALA A 39 8.01 0.53 -7.01
C ALA A 39 7.39 -0.71 -7.71
N ASP A 40 8.20 -1.44 -8.47
CA ASP A 40 7.77 -2.65 -9.20
C ASP A 40 7.50 -3.85 -8.28
N LYS A 41 7.99 -3.81 -7.06
CA LYS A 41 7.70 -4.80 -6.01
C LYS A 41 6.54 -4.36 -5.12
N ALA A 42 6.47 -3.05 -4.86
CA ALA A 42 5.40 -2.46 -4.06
C ALA A 42 4.04 -2.55 -4.77
N PHE A 43 4.04 -2.39 -6.10
CA PHE A 43 2.83 -2.30 -6.94
C PHE A 43 2.99 -3.15 -8.20
N VAL A 44 2.59 -4.40 -8.12
CA VAL A 44 2.61 -5.31 -9.27
C VAL A 44 1.33 -5.11 -10.07
N VAL A 45 1.43 -4.81 -11.35
CA VAL A 45 0.29 -4.62 -12.25
C VAL A 45 0.23 -5.70 -13.31
N ASP A 46 -0.95 -6.26 -13.52
CA ASP A 46 -1.28 -7.19 -14.60
C ASP A 46 -2.64 -6.85 -15.23
N HIS A 47 -3.04 -7.59 -16.26
CA HIS A 47 -4.32 -7.41 -16.92
C HIS A 47 -4.84 -8.71 -17.53
N ILE A 48 -6.14 -8.75 -17.70
CA ILE A 48 -6.83 -9.77 -18.48
C ILE A 48 -7.79 -9.12 -19.47
N VAL A 49 -7.94 -9.72 -20.65
CA VAL A 49 -9.02 -9.40 -21.59
C VAL A 49 -10.24 -10.19 -21.16
N ALA A 50 -11.23 -9.51 -20.58
CA ALA A 50 -12.42 -10.13 -20.00
C ALA A 50 -13.54 -10.30 -21.03
N GLY A 51 -13.47 -9.58 -22.14
CA GLY A 51 -14.45 -9.61 -23.21
C GLY A 51 -13.98 -8.83 -24.44
N PRO A 52 -14.79 -8.80 -25.50
CA PRO A 52 -14.41 -8.17 -26.77
C PRO A 52 -14.12 -6.67 -26.67
N ASN A 53 -14.65 -5.99 -25.66
CA ASN A 53 -14.47 -4.56 -25.42
C ASN A 53 -14.10 -4.29 -23.95
N GLU A 54 -13.65 -5.30 -23.22
CA GLU A 54 -13.44 -5.19 -21.78
C GLU A 54 -12.07 -5.69 -21.36
N ILE A 55 -11.35 -4.85 -20.62
CA ILE A 55 -10.06 -5.16 -19.99
C ILE A 55 -10.20 -4.94 -18.49
N VAL A 56 -9.81 -5.92 -17.72
CA VAL A 56 -9.61 -5.76 -16.27
C VAL A 56 -8.13 -5.59 -16.01
N VAL A 57 -7.78 -4.48 -15.37
CA VAL A 57 -6.41 -4.21 -14.89
C VAL A 57 -6.40 -4.39 -13.39
N ARG A 58 -5.43 -5.18 -12.92
CA ARG A 58 -5.26 -5.54 -11.51
C ARG A 58 -3.95 -5.00 -10.98
N TRP A 59 -3.99 -4.42 -9.78
CA TRP A 59 -2.81 -4.11 -8.98
C TRP A 59 -2.80 -5.00 -7.74
N GLN A 60 -1.65 -5.66 -7.52
CA GLN A 60 -1.31 -6.27 -6.25
C GLN A 60 -0.44 -5.27 -5.49
N ILE A 61 -0.96 -4.79 -4.37
CA ILE A 61 -0.36 -3.75 -3.54
C ILE A 61 0.24 -4.44 -2.33
N SER A 62 1.54 -4.27 -2.11
CA SER A 62 2.23 -4.88 -0.96
C SER A 62 1.67 -4.37 0.37
N GLU A 63 1.84 -5.17 1.41
CA GLU A 63 1.44 -4.79 2.77
C GLU A 63 2.12 -3.49 3.20
N ASN A 64 1.36 -2.59 3.85
CA ASN A 64 1.76 -1.24 4.23
C ASN A 64 2.01 -0.28 3.06
N TYR A 65 1.43 -0.57 1.88
CA TYR A 65 1.40 0.33 0.73
C TYR A 65 -0.04 0.62 0.31
N TYR A 66 -0.24 1.72 -0.39
CA TYR A 66 -1.54 2.11 -0.94
C TYR A 66 -1.40 2.91 -2.24
N LEU A 67 -2.45 2.87 -3.08
CA LEU A 67 -2.56 3.64 -4.31
C LEU A 67 -3.67 4.68 -4.18
N TYR A 68 -3.44 5.89 -4.68
CA TYR A 68 -4.46 6.94 -4.71
C TYR A 68 -5.41 6.75 -5.89
N LYS A 69 -6.70 6.74 -5.64
CA LYS A 69 -7.74 6.62 -6.67
C LYS A 69 -7.67 7.74 -7.71
N GLU A 70 -7.48 8.97 -7.28
CA GLU A 70 -7.41 10.14 -8.16
C GLU A 70 -6.15 10.23 -9.03
N LYS A 71 -5.14 9.41 -8.76
CA LYS A 71 -3.87 9.39 -9.48
C LYS A 71 -3.80 8.32 -10.58
N PHE A 72 -4.88 7.59 -10.82
CA PHE A 72 -4.93 6.67 -11.94
C PHE A 72 -5.12 7.40 -13.27
N ILE A 73 -4.33 7.03 -14.25
CA ILE A 73 -4.37 7.56 -15.61
C ILE A 73 -4.37 6.39 -16.58
N PHE A 74 -5.28 6.42 -17.53
CA PHE A 74 -5.34 5.45 -18.62
C PHE A 74 -5.28 6.17 -19.95
N SER A 75 -4.46 5.66 -20.87
CA SER A 75 -4.35 6.20 -22.22
C SER A 75 -3.93 5.11 -23.20
N SER A 76 -4.26 5.28 -24.46
CA SER A 76 -3.84 4.36 -25.52
C SER A 76 -3.77 5.08 -26.88
N SER A 77 -2.78 4.73 -27.69
CA SER A 77 -2.75 5.07 -29.12
C SER A 77 -3.71 4.22 -29.93
N ASP A 78 -4.00 2.99 -29.49
CA ASP A 78 -4.67 1.93 -30.26
C ASP A 78 -6.15 1.80 -29.91
N PHE A 79 -6.54 2.26 -28.72
CA PHE A 79 -7.90 2.14 -28.20
C PHE A 79 -8.50 3.50 -27.82
N TYR A 80 -9.82 3.63 -27.98
CA TYR A 80 -10.62 4.58 -27.23
C TYR A 80 -10.94 3.96 -25.87
N ILE A 81 -10.77 4.71 -24.79
CA ILE A 81 -11.20 4.33 -23.44
C ILE A 81 -12.56 4.99 -23.23
N ASN A 82 -13.62 4.19 -23.29
CA ASN A 82 -14.99 4.69 -23.25
C ASN A 82 -15.46 4.92 -21.82
N ASP A 83 -15.03 4.04 -20.90
CA ASP A 83 -15.39 4.09 -19.49
C ASP A 83 -14.33 3.40 -18.63
N VAL A 84 -14.21 3.84 -17.36
CA VAL A 84 -13.32 3.26 -16.36
C VAL A 84 -14.13 3.07 -15.07
N ASN A 85 -14.34 1.82 -14.69
CA ASN A 85 -15.12 1.48 -13.51
C ASN A 85 -14.20 1.08 -12.36
N PHE A 86 -14.10 1.95 -11.36
CA PHE A 86 -13.32 1.73 -10.16
C PHE A 86 -14.13 1.03 -9.06
N PRO A 87 -13.51 0.14 -8.28
CA PRO A 87 -14.16 -0.42 -7.08
C PRO A 87 -14.31 0.65 -5.99
N PRO A 88 -15.11 0.40 -4.94
CA PRO A 88 -15.14 1.24 -3.76
C PRO A 88 -13.75 1.41 -3.16
N ALA A 89 -13.39 2.63 -2.81
CA ALA A 89 -12.12 2.99 -2.19
C ALA A 89 -12.29 3.20 -0.68
N ALA A 90 -11.20 3.09 0.06
CA ALA A 90 -11.14 3.46 1.46
C ALA A 90 -10.77 4.94 1.59
N GLU A 91 -11.34 5.63 2.57
CA GLU A 91 -10.90 6.98 2.94
C GLU A 91 -9.63 6.90 3.80
N LYS A 92 -8.65 7.73 3.47
CA LYS A 92 -7.41 7.90 4.23
C LYS A 92 -7.08 9.38 4.34
N PHE A 93 -6.77 9.82 5.55
CA PHE A 93 -6.09 11.09 5.73
C PHE A 93 -4.59 10.86 5.76
N ASP A 94 -3.86 11.47 4.84
CA ASP A 94 -2.42 11.40 4.81
C ASP A 94 -1.75 12.78 4.79
N ASP A 95 -0.45 12.81 5.12
CA ASP A 95 0.30 14.04 5.29
C ASP A 95 0.65 14.73 3.95
N PHE A 96 0.50 14.05 2.81
CA PHE A 96 0.88 14.55 1.49
C PHE A 96 -0.30 15.21 0.75
N PHE A 97 -1.48 14.55 0.79
CA PHE A 97 -2.64 14.97 0.01
C PHE A 97 -3.91 15.19 0.86
N GLY A 98 -3.81 15.06 2.20
CA GLY A 98 -4.95 15.20 3.09
C GLY A 98 -5.93 14.03 2.96
N LEU A 99 -7.24 14.33 3.06
CA LEU A 99 -8.28 13.30 2.92
C LEU A 99 -8.36 12.82 1.47
N SER A 100 -8.05 11.57 1.25
CA SER A 100 -7.93 10.94 -0.07
C SER A 100 -8.64 9.59 -0.12
N GLU A 101 -9.12 9.18 -1.27
CA GLU A 101 -9.58 7.82 -1.54
C GLU A 101 -8.41 6.95 -1.99
N VAL A 102 -8.22 5.80 -1.34
CA VAL A 102 -7.07 4.91 -1.58
C VAL A 102 -7.48 3.45 -1.70
N TYR A 103 -6.59 2.66 -2.30
CA TYR A 103 -6.70 1.21 -2.44
C TYR A 103 -5.55 0.50 -1.75
N TYR A 104 -5.86 -0.61 -1.10
CA TYR A 104 -4.92 -1.51 -0.42
C TYR A 104 -5.00 -2.92 -0.98
N ASN A 105 -3.98 -3.73 -0.76
CA ASN A 105 -3.91 -5.16 -1.06
C ASN A 105 -4.12 -5.48 -2.55
N VAL A 106 -5.35 -5.58 -3.00
CA VAL A 106 -5.71 -5.85 -4.39
C VAL A 106 -6.74 -4.84 -4.85
N MET A 107 -6.48 -4.22 -6.00
CA MET A 107 -7.40 -3.33 -6.68
C MET A 107 -7.57 -3.79 -8.12
N GLU A 108 -8.80 -3.92 -8.56
CA GLU A 108 -9.16 -4.22 -9.94
C GLU A 108 -10.04 -3.12 -10.50
N THR A 109 -9.73 -2.65 -11.70
CA THR A 109 -10.58 -1.71 -12.44
C THR A 109 -10.94 -2.30 -13.79
N THR A 110 -12.18 -2.11 -14.19
CA THR A 110 -12.67 -2.55 -15.48
C THR A 110 -12.70 -1.37 -16.44
N LEU A 111 -12.02 -1.53 -17.58
CA LEU A 111 -12.04 -0.57 -18.67
C LEU A 111 -12.92 -1.09 -19.80
N ASN A 112 -13.89 -0.28 -20.22
CA ASN A 112 -14.59 -0.47 -21.47
C ASN A 112 -13.84 0.27 -22.57
N ILE A 113 -13.39 -0.48 -23.58
CA ILE A 113 -12.54 0.07 -24.65
C ILE A 113 -13.14 -0.27 -26.02
N SER A 114 -12.72 0.47 -27.03
CA SER A 114 -12.98 0.12 -28.43
C SER A 114 -11.73 0.38 -29.28
N PRO A 115 -11.42 -0.53 -30.23
CA PRO A 115 -10.26 -0.36 -31.09
C PRO A 115 -10.43 0.87 -32.02
N LYS A 116 -9.37 1.63 -32.19
CA LYS A 116 -9.33 2.77 -33.14
C LYS A 116 -9.26 2.31 -34.59
N THR A 117 -8.74 1.10 -34.81
CA THR A 117 -8.65 0.48 -36.13
C THR A 117 -9.54 -0.77 -36.16
N SER A 118 -10.32 -0.93 -37.20
CA SER A 118 -11.28 -2.05 -37.35
C SER A 118 -10.56 -3.41 -37.29
N GLY A 119 -11.04 -4.31 -36.44
CA GLY A 119 -10.80 -5.76 -36.53
C GLY A 119 -9.77 -6.33 -35.58
N SER A 120 -9.22 -5.61 -34.60
CA SER A 120 -8.27 -6.21 -33.65
C SER A 120 -8.24 -5.53 -32.28
N MET A 121 -8.34 -6.34 -31.25
CA MET A 121 -8.09 -5.95 -29.85
C MET A 121 -6.60 -6.01 -29.47
N ASN A 122 -5.70 -5.91 -30.44
CA ASN A 122 -4.27 -5.89 -30.19
C ASN A 122 -3.75 -4.44 -30.11
N GLY A 123 -3.03 -4.12 -29.06
CA GLY A 123 -2.52 -2.77 -28.86
C GLY A 123 -1.81 -2.56 -27.53
N ILE A 124 -1.51 -1.32 -27.23
CA ILE A 124 -0.87 -0.92 -25.98
C ILE A 124 -1.85 -0.07 -25.17
N LEU A 125 -2.05 -0.47 -23.92
CA LEU A 125 -2.70 0.34 -22.89
C LEU A 125 -1.63 0.90 -21.95
N GLU A 126 -1.52 2.22 -21.89
CA GLU A 126 -0.67 2.91 -20.94
C GLU A 126 -1.46 3.15 -19.65
N VAL A 127 -0.89 2.70 -18.51
CA VAL A 127 -1.47 2.92 -17.20
C VAL A 127 -0.52 3.75 -16.35
N GLY A 128 -1.02 4.81 -15.74
CA GLY A 128 -0.32 5.64 -14.76
C GLY A 128 -0.97 5.50 -13.40
N TYR A 129 -0.17 5.49 -12.35
CA TYR A 129 -0.65 5.43 -10.97
C TYR A 129 0.39 5.98 -9.99
N GLN A 130 -0.07 6.40 -8.83
CA GLN A 130 0.80 6.87 -7.76
C GLN A 130 0.36 6.27 -6.43
N GLY A 131 1.33 5.93 -5.61
CA GLY A 131 1.09 5.39 -4.28
C GLY A 131 2.21 5.71 -3.32
N CYS A 132 2.01 5.34 -2.06
CA CYS A 132 2.94 5.58 -0.99
C CYS A 132 3.13 4.32 -0.13
N TRP A 133 4.24 4.31 0.60
CA TRP A 133 4.48 3.43 1.71
C TRP A 133 4.03 4.11 3.00
N GLU A 134 3.34 3.39 3.89
CA GLU A 134 2.84 3.88 5.19
C GLU A 134 3.96 4.47 6.08
N GLY A 135 5.22 4.06 5.84
CA GLY A 135 6.39 4.63 6.50
C GLY A 135 6.79 6.03 6.03
N GLY A 136 5.93 6.74 5.29
CA GLY A 136 6.13 8.15 4.94
C GLY A 136 6.91 8.38 3.64
N VAL A 137 6.93 7.42 2.71
CA VAL A 137 7.58 7.60 1.40
C VAL A 137 6.55 7.46 0.28
N CYS A 138 6.38 8.52 -0.51
CA CYS A 138 5.56 8.50 -1.71
C CYS A 138 6.40 8.36 -2.97
N TYR A 139 5.94 7.49 -3.88
CA TYR A 139 6.57 7.28 -5.16
C TYR A 139 6.13 8.38 -6.15
N PRO A 140 6.98 8.73 -7.12
CA PRO A 140 6.54 9.55 -8.24
C PRO A 140 5.48 8.80 -9.06
N LEU A 141 4.81 9.51 -9.98
CA LEU A 141 3.88 8.89 -10.91
C LEU A 141 4.58 7.76 -11.71
N ILE A 142 4.12 6.53 -11.49
CA ILE A 142 4.60 5.33 -12.17
C ILE A 142 3.81 5.14 -13.45
N ARG A 143 4.47 4.79 -14.55
CA ARG A 143 3.84 4.49 -15.84
C ARG A 143 4.24 3.10 -16.30
N LYS A 144 3.27 2.34 -16.80
CA LYS A 144 3.45 0.99 -17.36
C LYS A 144 2.70 0.86 -18.67
N SER A 145 3.33 0.17 -19.62
CA SER A 145 2.72 -0.18 -20.91
C SER A 145 2.26 -1.64 -20.85
N LEU A 146 0.98 -1.87 -20.93
CA LEU A 146 0.36 -3.19 -20.96
C LEU A 146 0.07 -3.57 -22.40
N ARG A 147 0.60 -4.70 -22.85
CA ARG A 147 0.36 -5.22 -24.21
C ARG A 147 -0.90 -6.06 -24.24
N ILE A 148 -1.97 -5.48 -24.72
CA ILE A 148 -3.24 -6.14 -24.92
C ILE A 148 -3.14 -7.04 -26.15
N LYS A 149 -3.59 -8.28 -26.02
CA LYS A 149 -3.68 -9.24 -27.11
C LYS A 149 -5.04 -9.93 -27.03
N GLU A 150 -5.70 -10.03 -28.15
CA GLU A 150 -6.90 -10.85 -28.30
C GLU A 150 -6.57 -12.33 -28.01
N LEU A 151 -7.47 -13.04 -27.33
CA LEU A 151 -7.32 -14.46 -27.00
C LEU A 151 -7.57 -15.34 -28.22
#